data_16f08a6c1b61eedd4a267aea069010e7
#
_entry.id   16f08a6c1b61eedd4a267aea069010e7
#
_cell.length_a   1.000
_cell.length_b   1.000
_cell.length_c   1.000
_cell.angle_alpha   90.00
_cell.angle_beta   90.00
_cell.angle_gamma   90.00
#
_symmetry.space_group_name_H-M   'P 1'
#
loop_
_entity.id
_entity.type
_entity.pdbx_description
1 polymer ?
#
loop_
_entity_poly.entity_id
_entity_poly.type
_entity_poly.pdbx_seq_one_letter_code
_entity_poly.pdbx_strand_id
1 'polypeptide(L)'
;MQKKTLGEHVMFPSTYRLRIIVILTMALLFAFPVHAQEALWKELNSKVIKFYQKDQYRNAISAANEALKVAEKTFGPDHPKTATSLNNLALIYKAMGKQAAAEDFYKRALTILEKSFGSDNPRVATALYNLARLYHEQEKYAEAEHMYKRALEIDEKILSPEHPDVALSLNNLALLYIDQGRYDEAESLFERVLTILEKSLGPDHQNIAYVLEEQASLYLKTGRKDEAEKSSKRAELIRSKGIK
;
A
#
# COMPACT_ATOMS: atom_id res chain seq x y z
N MET A 1 -18.63 31.23 64.59
CA MET A 1 -18.33 31.14 63.10
C MET A 1 -16.84 30.86 62.92
N GLN A 2 -16.48 29.59 62.71
CA GLN A 2 -15.09 29.21 62.48
C GLN A 2 -14.89 29.02 60.99
N LYS A 3 -13.99 29.78 60.37
CA LYS A 3 -13.53 29.59 58.99
C LYS A 3 -12.54 28.41 58.94
N LYS A 4 -12.92 27.29 58.30
CA LYS A 4 -12.02 26.24 57.91
C LYS A 4 -11.22 26.71 56.70
N THR A 5 -9.94 26.90 56.89
CA THR A 5 -8.96 27.07 55.82
C THR A 5 -8.61 25.69 55.23
N LEU A 6 -9.08 25.43 54.01
CA LEU A 6 -8.59 24.32 53.19
C LEU A 6 -7.27 24.76 52.52
N GLY A 7 -6.22 24.06 52.84
CA GLY A 7 -4.92 24.27 52.20
C GLY A 7 -3.94 23.15 52.57
N GLU A 8 -4.36 21.89 52.41
CA GLU A 8 -3.40 20.79 52.49
C GLU A 8 -2.68 20.67 51.15
N HIS A 9 -1.51 21.31 51.07
CA HIS A 9 -0.55 20.98 50.04
C HIS A 9 -0.03 19.56 50.28
N VAL A 10 -0.42 18.61 49.47
CA VAL A 10 0.17 17.26 49.44
C VAL A 10 1.64 17.41 49.03
N MET A 11 2.52 17.53 50.01
CA MET A 11 3.98 17.51 49.81
C MET A 11 4.41 16.07 49.60
N PHE A 12 4.63 15.68 48.34
CA PHE A 12 5.28 14.42 48.06
C PHE A 12 6.69 14.40 48.67
N PRO A 13 7.07 13.30 49.37
CA PRO A 13 8.42 13.16 49.93
C PRO A 13 9.50 13.42 48.91
N SER A 14 10.60 14.05 49.29
CA SER A 14 11.72 14.41 48.39
C SER A 14 12.25 13.23 47.58
N THR A 15 12.19 12.02 48.13
CA THR A 15 12.54 10.77 47.48
C THR A 15 11.63 10.42 46.30
N TYR A 16 10.35 10.76 46.33
CA TYR A 16 9.42 10.59 45.20
C TYR A 16 9.70 11.58 44.06
N ARG A 17 10.00 12.83 44.39
CA ARG A 17 10.38 13.85 43.40
C ARG A 17 11.68 13.46 42.67
N LEU A 18 12.67 12.97 43.42
CA LEU A 18 13.93 12.50 42.84
C LEU A 18 13.73 11.29 41.91
N ARG A 19 12.89 10.32 42.33
CA ARG A 19 12.55 9.16 41.50
C ARG A 19 11.81 9.56 40.22
N ILE A 20 10.87 10.47 40.29
CA ILE A 20 10.14 10.99 39.11
C ILE A 20 11.11 11.72 38.15
N ILE A 21 12.00 12.56 38.67
CA ILE A 21 13.02 13.27 37.87
C ILE A 21 13.96 12.27 37.21
N VAL A 22 14.43 11.25 37.90
CA VAL A 22 15.32 10.21 37.34
C VAL A 22 14.60 9.42 36.26
N ILE A 23 13.31 9.05 36.47
CA ILE A 23 12.51 8.34 35.45
C ILE A 23 12.29 9.22 34.22
N LEU A 24 11.97 10.50 34.40
CA LEU A 24 11.78 11.45 33.30
C LEU A 24 13.09 11.74 32.55
N THR A 25 14.21 11.87 33.24
CA THR A 25 15.51 12.07 32.59
C THR A 25 15.97 10.81 31.86
N MET A 26 15.77 9.60 32.42
CA MET A 26 16.02 8.34 31.70
C MET A 26 15.13 8.21 30.47
N ALA A 27 13.83 8.50 30.58
CA ALA A 27 12.89 8.48 29.44
C ALA A 27 13.33 9.45 28.33
N LEU A 28 13.77 10.67 28.68
CA LEU A 28 14.33 11.62 27.72
C LEU A 28 15.63 11.13 27.08
N LEU A 29 16.54 10.53 27.84
CA LEU A 29 17.81 9.98 27.33
C LEU A 29 17.60 8.80 26.35
N PHE A 30 16.51 8.02 26.51
CA PHE A 30 16.15 6.94 25.58
C PHE A 30 15.30 7.41 24.41
N ALA A 31 14.48 8.46 24.57
CA ALA A 31 13.63 8.96 23.50
C ALA A 31 14.42 9.71 22.40
N PHE A 32 15.47 10.46 22.76
CA PHE A 32 16.31 11.19 21.80
C PHE A 32 16.93 10.29 20.72
N PRO A 33 17.61 9.17 21.07
CA PRO A 33 18.20 8.30 20.06
C PRO A 33 17.16 7.63 19.17
N VAL A 34 15.97 7.30 19.69
CA VAL A 34 14.90 6.70 18.90
C VAL A 34 14.35 7.69 17.85
N HIS A 35 14.11 8.95 18.22
CA HIS A 35 13.67 9.99 17.27
C HIS A 35 14.70 10.26 16.18
N ALA A 36 16.00 10.31 16.53
CA ALA A 36 17.06 10.48 15.57
C ALA A 36 17.14 9.29 14.58
N GLN A 37 16.97 8.07 15.09
CA GLN A 37 16.94 6.86 14.25
C GLN A 37 15.69 6.79 13.38
N GLU A 38 14.55 7.24 13.87
CA GLU A 38 13.33 7.36 13.05
C GLU A 38 13.49 8.39 11.92
N ALA A 39 14.10 9.53 12.20
CA ALA A 39 14.42 10.54 11.19
C ALA A 39 15.37 9.98 10.12
N LEU A 40 16.41 9.26 10.53
CA LEU A 40 17.31 8.56 9.61
C LEU A 40 16.58 7.53 8.76
N TRP A 41 15.71 6.72 9.36
CA TRP A 41 14.90 5.75 8.63
C TRP A 41 14.01 6.42 7.57
N LYS A 42 13.36 7.54 7.90
CA LYS A 42 12.54 8.33 6.95
C LYS A 42 13.39 8.88 5.81
N GLU A 43 14.56 9.44 6.12
CA GLU A 43 15.49 9.96 5.11
C GLU A 43 15.96 8.85 4.15
N LEU A 44 16.32 7.68 4.68
CA LEU A 44 16.75 6.54 3.88
C LEU A 44 15.63 6.06 2.95
N ASN A 45 14.39 5.95 3.43
CA ASN A 45 13.25 5.59 2.58
C ASN A 45 12.99 6.65 1.49
N SER A 46 13.18 7.94 1.77
CA SER A 46 13.10 9.00 0.75
C SER A 46 14.19 8.83 -0.32
N LYS A 47 15.41 8.47 0.08
CA LYS A 47 16.50 8.15 -0.86
C LYS A 47 16.16 6.92 -1.72
N VAL A 48 15.56 5.88 -1.13
CA VAL A 48 15.09 4.70 -1.86
C VAL A 48 14.15 5.11 -2.99
N ILE A 49 13.11 5.88 -2.68
CA ILE A 49 12.13 6.34 -3.67
C ILE A 49 12.82 7.14 -4.78
N LYS A 50 13.69 8.09 -4.39
CA LYS A 50 14.41 8.94 -5.35
C LYS A 50 15.33 8.15 -6.29
N PHE A 51 16.05 7.13 -5.77
CA PHE A 51 16.91 6.27 -6.58
C PHE A 51 16.10 5.34 -7.47
N TYR A 52 14.99 4.77 -6.95
CA TYR A 52 14.09 3.93 -7.70
C TYR A 52 13.48 4.67 -8.90
N GLN A 53 12.99 5.89 -8.71
CA GLN A 53 12.43 6.73 -9.79
C GLN A 53 13.44 7.09 -10.89
N LYS A 54 14.74 6.96 -10.62
CA LYS A 54 15.84 7.20 -11.56
C LYS A 54 16.46 5.91 -12.10
N ASP A 55 15.81 4.76 -11.89
CA ASP A 55 16.31 3.43 -12.25
C ASP A 55 17.69 3.08 -11.66
N GLN A 56 18.10 3.81 -10.63
CA GLN A 56 19.38 3.60 -9.92
C GLN A 56 19.23 2.47 -8.88
N TYR A 57 18.87 1.27 -9.33
CA TYR A 57 18.51 0.16 -8.45
C TYR A 57 19.60 -0.27 -7.48
N ARG A 58 20.90 -0.19 -7.86
CA ARG A 58 22.01 -0.50 -6.93
C ARG A 58 22.02 0.46 -5.74
N ASN A 59 21.84 1.75 -5.98
CA ASN A 59 21.79 2.77 -4.95
C ASN A 59 20.52 2.63 -4.10
N ALA A 60 19.40 2.31 -4.73
CA ALA A 60 18.13 2.04 -4.06
C ALA A 60 18.25 0.84 -3.10
N ILE A 61 18.87 -0.28 -3.52
CA ILE A 61 19.12 -1.45 -2.66
C ILE A 61 20.01 -1.07 -1.45
N SER A 62 21.09 -0.32 -1.68
CA SER A 62 21.98 0.10 -0.59
C SER A 62 21.22 0.90 0.47
N ALA A 63 20.45 1.91 0.04
CA ALA A 63 19.64 2.72 0.94
C ALA A 63 18.52 1.91 1.63
N ALA A 64 17.88 0.97 0.91
CA ALA A 64 16.82 0.14 1.45
C ALA A 64 17.33 -0.88 2.50
N ASN A 65 18.52 -1.47 2.28
CA ASN A 65 19.15 -2.35 3.26
C ASN A 65 19.56 -1.58 4.54
N GLU A 66 20.05 -0.36 4.38
CA GLU A 66 20.37 0.49 5.52
C GLU A 66 19.08 0.88 6.28
N ALA A 67 18.01 1.25 5.56
CA ALA A 67 16.70 1.52 6.17
C ALA A 67 16.16 0.29 6.92
N LEU A 68 16.29 -0.91 6.35
CA LEU A 68 15.88 -2.15 7.00
C LEU A 68 16.68 -2.38 8.29
N LYS A 69 18.02 -2.25 8.23
CA LYS A 69 18.88 -2.40 9.41
C LYS A 69 18.54 -1.41 10.53
N VAL A 70 18.27 -0.15 10.17
CA VAL A 70 17.81 0.88 11.12
C VAL A 70 16.46 0.50 11.71
N ALA A 71 15.50 0.05 10.88
CA ALA A 71 14.18 -0.34 11.34
C ALA A 71 14.24 -1.54 12.31
N GLU A 72 14.95 -2.61 11.94
CA GLU A 72 15.08 -3.81 12.79
C GLU A 72 15.77 -3.51 14.13
N LYS A 73 16.83 -2.68 14.11
CA LYS A 73 17.56 -2.32 15.32
C LYS A 73 16.76 -1.39 16.24
N THR A 74 16.01 -0.45 15.68
CA THR A 74 15.35 0.61 16.45
C THR A 74 13.96 0.22 16.91
N PHE A 75 13.20 -0.44 16.05
CA PHE A 75 11.79 -0.74 16.29
C PHE A 75 11.54 -2.24 16.48
N GLY A 76 12.46 -3.08 16.05
CA GLY A 76 12.35 -4.54 16.11
C GLY A 76 12.02 -5.19 14.76
N PRO A 77 12.31 -6.51 14.63
CA PRO A 77 12.12 -7.25 13.38
C PRO A 77 10.66 -7.40 12.96
N ASP A 78 9.73 -7.37 13.90
CA ASP A 78 8.29 -7.54 13.69
C ASP A 78 7.53 -6.19 13.68
N HIS A 79 8.23 -5.07 13.59
CA HIS A 79 7.58 -3.76 13.60
C HIS A 79 7.11 -3.33 12.20
N PRO A 80 5.97 -2.61 12.05
CA PRO A 80 5.46 -2.17 10.74
C PRO A 80 6.45 -1.35 9.90
N LYS A 81 7.35 -0.59 10.50
CA LYS A 81 8.42 0.12 9.77
C LYS A 81 9.42 -0.85 9.12
N THR A 82 9.67 -2.00 9.76
CA THR A 82 10.47 -3.08 9.16
C THR A 82 9.76 -3.66 7.94
N ALA A 83 8.43 -3.89 8.03
CA ALA A 83 7.64 -4.31 6.87
C ALA A 83 7.69 -3.30 5.72
N THR A 84 7.65 -1.99 6.00
CA THR A 84 7.82 -0.95 4.98
C THR A 84 9.17 -1.05 4.26
N SER A 85 10.27 -1.24 4.99
CA SER A 85 11.60 -1.38 4.40
C SER A 85 11.74 -2.67 3.57
N LEU A 86 11.14 -3.77 4.02
CA LEU A 86 11.05 -5.03 3.28
C LEU A 86 10.25 -4.87 1.98
N ASN A 87 9.11 -4.18 2.04
CA ASN A 87 8.29 -3.91 0.85
C ASN A 87 9.05 -3.07 -0.19
N ASN A 88 9.84 -2.09 0.25
CA ASN A 88 10.69 -1.30 -0.63
C ASN A 88 11.77 -2.16 -1.30
N LEU A 89 12.42 -3.06 -0.55
CA LEU A 89 13.37 -4.03 -1.13
C LEU A 89 12.68 -4.93 -2.15
N ALA A 90 11.51 -5.48 -1.82
CA ALA A 90 10.73 -6.31 -2.73
C ALA A 90 10.45 -5.60 -4.05
N LEU A 91 9.99 -4.33 -3.99
CA LEU A 91 9.72 -3.51 -5.16
C LEU A 91 10.95 -3.34 -6.05
N ILE A 92 12.13 -3.05 -5.46
CA ILE A 92 13.37 -2.87 -6.21
C ILE A 92 13.82 -4.21 -6.84
N TYR A 93 13.78 -5.32 -6.09
CA TYR A 93 14.15 -6.63 -6.60
C TYR A 93 13.22 -7.09 -7.73
N LYS A 94 11.91 -6.81 -7.60
CA LYS A 94 10.93 -7.04 -8.67
C LYS A 94 11.30 -6.25 -9.94
N ALA A 95 11.59 -4.95 -9.83
CA ALA A 95 11.98 -4.10 -10.97
C ALA A 95 13.28 -4.58 -11.65
N MET A 96 14.16 -5.26 -10.91
CA MET A 96 15.37 -5.90 -11.43
C MET A 96 15.15 -7.30 -12.01
N GLY A 97 13.91 -7.79 -12.07
CA GLY A 97 13.58 -9.16 -12.52
C GLY A 97 13.97 -10.27 -11.53
N LYS A 98 14.37 -9.92 -10.31
CA LYS A 98 14.75 -10.88 -9.25
C LYS A 98 13.53 -11.31 -8.44
N GLN A 99 12.59 -11.97 -9.12
CA GLN A 99 11.26 -12.26 -8.60
C GLN A 99 11.25 -13.10 -7.32
N ALA A 100 12.12 -14.12 -7.22
CA ALA A 100 12.19 -14.97 -6.02
C ALA A 100 12.56 -14.16 -4.76
N ALA A 101 13.58 -13.29 -4.85
CA ALA A 101 13.95 -12.43 -3.75
C ALA A 101 12.84 -11.42 -3.39
N ALA A 102 12.15 -10.87 -4.39
CA ALA A 102 11.00 -10.00 -4.17
C ALA A 102 9.87 -10.72 -3.43
N GLU A 103 9.59 -11.96 -3.78
CA GLU A 103 8.57 -12.81 -3.15
C GLU A 103 8.85 -12.99 -1.65
N ASP A 104 10.09 -13.34 -1.30
CA ASP A 104 10.48 -13.54 0.12
C ASP A 104 10.29 -12.26 0.94
N PHE A 105 10.70 -11.12 0.40
CA PHE A 105 10.53 -9.84 1.09
C PHE A 105 9.06 -9.44 1.23
N TYR A 106 8.23 -9.61 0.20
CA TYR A 106 6.80 -9.33 0.28
C TYR A 106 6.09 -10.23 1.29
N LYS A 107 6.37 -11.53 1.30
CA LYS A 107 5.80 -12.48 2.26
C LYS A 107 6.15 -12.11 3.70
N ARG A 108 7.41 -11.77 3.95
CA ARG A 108 7.85 -11.35 5.28
C ARG A 108 7.15 -10.05 5.70
N ALA A 109 7.04 -9.07 4.80
CA ALA A 109 6.33 -7.82 5.06
C ALA A 109 4.85 -8.07 5.39
N LEU A 110 4.16 -8.90 4.61
CA LEU A 110 2.77 -9.28 4.84
C LEU A 110 2.59 -9.93 6.24
N THR A 111 3.42 -10.90 6.60
CA THR A 111 3.38 -11.57 7.91
C THR A 111 3.52 -10.58 9.06
N ILE A 112 4.44 -9.61 8.95
CA ILE A 112 4.62 -8.58 9.98
C ILE A 112 3.38 -7.70 10.09
N LEU A 113 2.79 -7.29 8.95
CA LEU A 113 1.61 -6.43 8.94
C LEU A 113 0.38 -7.13 9.50
N GLU A 114 0.16 -8.41 9.14
CA GLU A 114 -0.94 -9.22 9.70
C GLU A 114 -0.80 -9.39 11.21
N LYS A 115 0.40 -9.68 11.69
CA LYS A 115 0.69 -9.80 13.13
C LYS A 115 0.47 -8.49 13.88
N SER A 116 0.80 -7.35 13.26
CA SER A 116 0.75 -6.03 13.91
C SER A 116 -0.63 -5.40 13.91
N PHE A 117 -1.43 -5.61 12.87
CA PHE A 117 -2.68 -4.90 12.64
C PHE A 117 -3.90 -5.80 12.48
N GLY A 118 -3.71 -7.13 12.44
CA GLY A 118 -4.77 -8.07 12.09
C GLY A 118 -4.98 -8.19 10.58
N SER A 119 -5.77 -9.20 10.18
CA SER A 119 -5.99 -9.57 8.77
C SER A 119 -6.78 -8.55 7.95
N ASP A 120 -7.59 -7.72 8.61
CA ASP A 120 -8.55 -6.80 7.99
C ASP A 120 -8.07 -5.34 8.02
N ASN A 121 -6.79 -5.11 7.82
CA ASN A 121 -6.21 -3.77 7.86
C ASN A 121 -5.83 -3.28 6.45
N PRO A 122 -6.01 -1.99 6.10
CA PRO A 122 -5.65 -1.45 4.77
C PRO A 122 -4.19 -1.68 4.39
N ARG A 123 -3.28 -1.71 5.35
CA ARG A 123 -1.86 -2.00 5.09
C ARG A 123 -1.63 -3.45 4.68
N VAL A 124 -2.47 -4.36 5.18
CA VAL A 124 -2.47 -5.77 4.77
C VAL A 124 -3.00 -5.89 3.34
N ALA A 125 -4.09 -5.18 2.99
CA ALA A 125 -4.61 -5.13 1.63
C ALA A 125 -3.53 -4.64 0.63
N THR A 126 -2.82 -3.56 0.95
CA THR A 126 -1.69 -3.06 0.13
C THR A 126 -0.59 -4.11 -0.05
N ALA A 127 -0.22 -4.84 1.01
CA ALA A 127 0.81 -5.88 0.94
C ALA A 127 0.35 -7.08 0.10
N LEU A 128 -0.90 -7.51 0.26
CA LEU A 128 -1.54 -8.55 -0.55
C LEU A 128 -1.55 -8.17 -2.03
N TYR A 129 -1.93 -6.93 -2.33
CA TYR A 129 -1.93 -6.39 -3.68
C TYR A 129 -0.53 -6.44 -4.34
N ASN A 130 0.51 -6.02 -3.62
CA ASN A 130 1.87 -6.06 -4.15
C ASN A 130 2.35 -7.48 -4.43
N LEU A 131 2.02 -8.43 -3.55
CA LEU A 131 2.34 -9.84 -3.71
C LEU A 131 1.53 -10.47 -4.86
N ALA A 132 0.24 -10.12 -4.97
CA ALA A 132 -0.63 -10.55 -6.06
C ALA A 132 -0.07 -10.12 -7.43
N ARG A 133 0.36 -8.86 -7.56
CA ARG A 133 1.02 -8.37 -8.78
C ARG A 133 2.28 -9.15 -9.13
N LEU A 134 3.08 -9.50 -8.13
CA LEU A 134 4.27 -10.32 -8.38
C LEU A 134 3.89 -11.71 -8.88
N TYR A 135 2.89 -12.36 -8.26
CA TYR A 135 2.39 -13.66 -8.70
C TYR A 135 1.76 -13.60 -10.09
N HIS A 136 1.02 -12.54 -10.41
CA HIS A 136 0.46 -12.32 -11.74
C HIS A 136 1.58 -12.25 -12.80
N GLU A 137 2.64 -11.45 -12.55
CA GLU A 137 3.80 -11.36 -13.45
C GLU A 137 4.61 -12.67 -13.56
N GLN A 138 4.47 -13.57 -12.59
CA GLN A 138 5.04 -14.93 -12.61
C GLN A 138 4.09 -15.96 -13.26
N GLU A 139 2.94 -15.55 -13.79
CA GLU A 139 1.88 -16.42 -14.31
C GLU A 139 1.33 -17.43 -13.26
N LYS A 140 1.57 -17.15 -11.96
CA LYS A 140 0.99 -17.89 -10.83
C LYS A 140 -0.41 -17.35 -10.56
N TYR A 141 -1.31 -17.62 -11.50
CA TYR A 141 -2.63 -16.97 -11.53
C TYR A 141 -3.52 -17.34 -10.36
N ALA A 142 -3.46 -18.57 -9.86
CA ALA A 142 -4.28 -19.00 -8.73
C ALA A 142 -3.88 -18.27 -7.43
N GLU A 143 -2.58 -18.14 -7.17
CA GLU A 143 -2.05 -17.42 -6.03
C GLU A 143 -2.35 -15.91 -6.15
N ALA A 144 -2.20 -15.34 -7.35
CA ALA A 144 -2.52 -13.95 -7.61
C ALA A 144 -4.01 -13.66 -7.37
N GLU A 145 -4.91 -14.50 -7.88
CA GLU A 145 -6.36 -14.38 -7.69
C GLU A 145 -6.74 -14.41 -6.20
N HIS A 146 -6.18 -15.36 -5.47
CA HIS A 146 -6.44 -15.47 -4.02
C HIS A 146 -6.02 -14.19 -3.28
N MET A 147 -4.84 -13.65 -3.57
CA MET A 147 -4.34 -12.42 -2.92
C MET A 147 -5.15 -11.19 -3.34
N TYR A 148 -5.50 -11.04 -4.63
CA TYR A 148 -6.33 -9.92 -5.09
C TYR A 148 -7.72 -9.94 -4.49
N LYS A 149 -8.38 -11.11 -4.44
CA LYS A 149 -9.72 -11.25 -3.82
C LYS A 149 -9.68 -10.87 -2.35
N ARG A 150 -8.68 -11.36 -1.62
CA ARG A 150 -8.54 -11.05 -0.21
C ARG A 150 -8.26 -9.55 0.02
N ALA A 151 -7.44 -8.91 -0.81
CA ALA A 151 -7.21 -7.47 -0.75
C ALA A 151 -8.51 -6.69 -1.01
N LEU A 152 -9.27 -7.09 -2.04
CA LEU A 152 -10.56 -6.49 -2.39
C LEU A 152 -11.58 -6.61 -1.25
N GLU A 153 -11.70 -7.77 -0.61
CA GLU A 153 -12.60 -7.97 0.55
C GLU A 153 -12.26 -7.01 1.70
N ILE A 154 -10.98 -6.80 1.97
CA ILE A 154 -10.52 -5.84 2.99
C ILE A 154 -10.90 -4.41 2.58
N ASP A 155 -10.64 -4.02 1.34
CA ASP A 155 -10.93 -2.68 0.85
C ASP A 155 -12.44 -2.39 0.87
N GLU A 156 -13.28 -3.31 0.40
CA GLU A 156 -14.74 -3.18 0.43
C GLU A 156 -15.32 -3.07 1.84
N LYS A 157 -14.72 -3.79 2.79
CA LYS A 157 -15.14 -3.75 4.20
C LYS A 157 -14.81 -2.43 4.89
N ILE A 158 -13.70 -1.80 4.49
CA ILE A 158 -13.19 -0.60 5.16
C ILE A 158 -13.64 0.68 4.46
N LEU A 159 -13.60 0.70 3.12
CA LEU A 159 -13.81 1.91 2.32
C LEU A 159 -15.25 2.05 1.78
N SER A 160 -16.03 1.04 1.80
CA SER A 160 -17.26 0.81 1.05
C SER A 160 -17.04 0.27 -0.37
N PRO A 161 -18.00 -0.51 -0.90
CA PRO A 161 -17.90 -1.11 -2.24
C PRO A 161 -17.85 -0.12 -3.41
N GLU A 162 -18.18 1.14 -3.18
CA GLU A 162 -18.22 2.21 -4.18
C GLU A 162 -17.03 3.18 -4.08
N HIS A 163 -16.03 2.88 -3.26
CA HIS A 163 -14.87 3.75 -3.11
C HIS A 163 -13.92 3.64 -4.33
N PRO A 164 -13.30 4.74 -4.80
CA PRO A 164 -12.39 4.71 -5.95
C PRO A 164 -11.23 3.73 -5.82
N ASP A 165 -10.71 3.50 -4.62
CA ASP A 165 -9.62 2.55 -4.40
C ASP A 165 -10.09 1.10 -4.61
N VAL A 166 -11.37 0.79 -4.36
CA VAL A 166 -11.97 -0.51 -4.71
C VAL A 166 -11.97 -0.71 -6.22
N ALA A 167 -12.20 0.34 -7.01
CA ALA A 167 -12.12 0.27 -8.46
C ALA A 167 -10.73 -0.15 -8.95
N LEU A 168 -9.66 0.31 -8.29
CA LEU A 168 -8.29 -0.11 -8.62
C LEU A 168 -8.08 -1.62 -8.36
N SER A 169 -8.56 -2.12 -7.22
CA SER A 169 -8.46 -3.55 -6.87
C SER A 169 -9.25 -4.42 -7.85
N LEU A 170 -10.47 -4.00 -8.23
CA LEU A 170 -11.30 -4.67 -9.25
C LEU A 170 -10.63 -4.68 -10.62
N ASN A 171 -10.04 -3.56 -11.05
CA ASN A 171 -9.35 -3.45 -12.33
C ASN A 171 -8.19 -4.45 -12.45
N ASN A 172 -7.40 -4.61 -11.39
CA ASN A 172 -6.28 -5.57 -11.43
C ASN A 172 -6.76 -7.02 -11.45
N LEU A 173 -7.86 -7.32 -10.78
CA LEU A 173 -8.48 -8.64 -10.87
C LEU A 173 -9.07 -8.89 -12.27
N ALA A 174 -9.64 -7.87 -12.93
CA ALA A 174 -10.12 -7.96 -14.31
C ALA A 174 -8.97 -8.27 -15.29
N LEU A 175 -7.83 -7.58 -15.16
CA LEU A 175 -6.64 -7.85 -15.98
C LEU A 175 -6.12 -9.28 -15.77
N LEU A 176 -6.10 -9.77 -14.53
CA LEU A 176 -5.76 -11.16 -14.24
C LEU A 176 -6.70 -12.14 -14.96
N TYR A 177 -8.01 -11.86 -14.96
CA TYR A 177 -8.99 -12.72 -15.63
C TYR A 177 -8.83 -12.69 -17.16
N ILE A 178 -8.46 -11.54 -17.75
CA ILE A 178 -8.10 -11.47 -19.18
C ILE A 178 -6.94 -12.42 -19.50
N ASP A 179 -5.88 -12.42 -18.69
CA ASP A 179 -4.70 -13.26 -18.92
C ASP A 179 -5.00 -14.75 -18.70
N GLN A 180 -6.03 -15.06 -17.90
CA GLN A 180 -6.58 -16.43 -17.78
C GLN A 180 -7.57 -16.81 -18.88
N GLY A 181 -7.96 -15.90 -19.80
CA GLY A 181 -9.01 -16.13 -20.81
C GLY A 181 -10.45 -16.12 -20.24
N ARG A 182 -10.64 -15.66 -19.01
CA ARG A 182 -11.94 -15.57 -18.33
C ARG A 182 -12.60 -14.22 -18.63
N TYR A 183 -12.97 -14.05 -19.90
CA TYR A 183 -13.36 -12.75 -20.43
C TYR A 183 -14.69 -12.22 -19.89
N ASP A 184 -15.68 -13.08 -19.65
CA ASP A 184 -17.00 -12.67 -19.11
C ASP A 184 -16.86 -12.12 -17.68
N GLU A 185 -15.99 -12.73 -16.87
CA GLU A 185 -15.74 -12.28 -15.51
C GLU A 185 -14.97 -10.96 -15.52
N ALA A 186 -14.00 -10.79 -16.42
CA ALA A 186 -13.27 -9.54 -16.58
C ALA A 186 -14.19 -8.40 -17.02
N GLU A 187 -15.13 -8.65 -17.96
CA GLU A 187 -16.10 -7.67 -18.42
C GLU A 187 -16.98 -7.17 -17.28
N SER A 188 -17.51 -8.08 -16.48
CA SER A 188 -18.34 -7.74 -15.30
C SER A 188 -17.58 -6.85 -14.31
N LEU A 189 -16.29 -7.12 -14.10
CA LEU A 189 -15.47 -6.30 -13.23
C LEU A 189 -15.23 -4.91 -13.83
N PHE A 190 -14.96 -4.78 -15.14
CA PHE A 190 -14.79 -3.48 -15.78
C PHE A 190 -16.06 -2.62 -15.73
N GLU A 191 -17.23 -3.21 -15.92
CA GLU A 191 -18.51 -2.50 -15.77
C GLU A 191 -18.66 -1.92 -14.35
N ARG A 192 -18.29 -2.70 -13.34
CA ARG A 192 -18.30 -2.24 -11.96
C ARG A 192 -17.29 -1.13 -11.72
N VAL A 193 -16.07 -1.27 -12.24
CA VAL A 193 -15.01 -0.23 -12.18
C VAL A 193 -15.50 1.07 -12.80
N LEU A 194 -16.06 1.03 -14.00
CA LEU A 194 -16.59 2.21 -14.69
C LEU A 194 -17.68 2.87 -13.86
N THR A 195 -18.64 2.09 -13.33
CA THR A 195 -19.72 2.61 -12.48
C THR A 195 -19.18 3.36 -11.26
N ILE A 196 -18.18 2.79 -10.56
CA ILE A 196 -17.55 3.41 -9.39
C ILE A 196 -16.84 4.71 -9.78
N LEU A 197 -16.03 4.67 -10.84
CA LEU A 197 -15.24 5.83 -11.26
C LEU A 197 -16.11 6.96 -11.79
N GLU A 198 -17.16 6.66 -12.56
CA GLU A 198 -18.11 7.67 -13.07
C GLU A 198 -18.83 8.38 -11.94
N LYS A 199 -19.25 7.63 -10.92
CA LYS A 199 -19.95 8.18 -9.76
C LYS A 199 -19.02 9.03 -8.87
N SER A 200 -17.78 8.61 -8.70
CA SER A 200 -16.86 9.24 -7.75
C SER A 200 -16.02 10.37 -8.35
N LEU A 201 -15.61 10.26 -9.61
CA LEU A 201 -14.70 11.18 -10.28
C LEU A 201 -15.36 11.96 -11.44
N GLY A 202 -16.57 11.58 -11.81
CA GLY A 202 -17.27 12.13 -12.98
C GLY A 202 -16.92 11.42 -14.29
N PRO A 203 -17.82 11.49 -15.31
CA PRO A 203 -17.77 10.65 -16.51
C PRO A 203 -16.59 10.95 -17.46
N ASP A 204 -15.90 12.07 -17.27
CA ASP A 204 -14.81 12.54 -18.14
C ASP A 204 -13.43 12.40 -17.47
N HIS A 205 -13.32 11.68 -16.35
CA HIS A 205 -12.05 11.52 -15.66
C HIS A 205 -11.09 10.59 -16.41
N GLN A 206 -9.78 10.91 -16.41
CA GLN A 206 -8.75 10.17 -17.16
C GLN A 206 -8.66 8.67 -16.81
N ASN A 207 -8.96 8.31 -15.57
CA ASN A 207 -8.95 6.90 -15.16
C ASN A 207 -10.04 6.09 -15.89
N ILE A 208 -11.16 6.71 -16.28
CA ILE A 208 -12.20 6.07 -17.07
C ILE A 208 -11.70 5.77 -18.48
N ALA A 209 -10.93 6.70 -19.09
CA ALA A 209 -10.34 6.44 -20.40
C ALA A 209 -9.42 5.22 -20.39
N TYR A 210 -8.59 5.08 -19.34
CA TYR A 210 -7.73 3.90 -19.17
C TYR A 210 -8.55 2.59 -19.12
N VAL A 211 -9.58 2.54 -18.29
CA VAL A 211 -10.42 1.34 -18.15
C VAL A 211 -11.17 1.01 -19.45
N LEU A 212 -11.62 2.02 -20.18
CA LEU A 212 -12.27 1.82 -21.48
C LEU A 212 -11.32 1.28 -22.54
N GLU A 213 -10.04 1.65 -22.51
CA GLU A 213 -8.99 1.09 -23.38
C GLU A 213 -8.75 -0.40 -23.09
N GLU A 214 -8.68 -0.78 -21.78
CA GLU A 214 -8.56 -2.18 -21.38
C GLU A 214 -9.81 -2.99 -21.78
N GLN A 215 -11.02 -2.43 -21.59
CA GLN A 215 -12.25 -3.04 -22.03
C GLN A 215 -12.32 -3.20 -23.55
N ALA A 216 -11.86 -2.21 -24.31
CA ALA A 216 -11.78 -2.32 -25.77
C ALA A 216 -10.82 -3.44 -26.19
N SER A 217 -9.68 -3.59 -25.52
CA SER A 217 -8.74 -4.70 -25.74
C SER A 217 -9.40 -6.07 -25.48
N LEU A 218 -10.17 -6.18 -24.40
CA LEU A 218 -10.96 -7.38 -24.10
C LEU A 218 -11.95 -7.69 -25.22
N TYR A 219 -12.71 -6.70 -25.71
CA TYR A 219 -13.68 -6.88 -26.81
C TYR A 219 -13.00 -7.30 -28.11
N LEU A 220 -11.79 -6.79 -28.42
CA LEU A 220 -11.03 -7.26 -29.58
C LEU A 220 -10.60 -8.73 -29.42
N LYS A 221 -10.18 -9.15 -28.24
CA LYS A 221 -9.80 -10.55 -27.96
C LYS A 221 -11.00 -11.51 -28.11
N THR A 222 -12.22 -11.04 -27.86
CA THR A 222 -13.46 -11.82 -28.00
C THR A 222 -14.15 -11.63 -29.36
N GLY A 223 -13.56 -10.87 -30.30
CA GLY A 223 -14.12 -10.63 -31.64
C GLY A 223 -15.24 -9.60 -31.73
N ARG A 224 -15.53 -8.91 -30.65
CA ARG A 224 -16.60 -7.91 -30.49
C ARG A 224 -16.11 -6.53 -30.94
N LYS A 225 -15.93 -6.35 -32.24
CA LYS A 225 -15.29 -5.16 -32.84
C LYS A 225 -16.08 -3.88 -32.63
N ASP A 226 -17.40 -3.93 -32.69
CA ASP A 226 -18.25 -2.75 -32.57
C ASP A 226 -18.21 -2.19 -31.14
N GLU A 227 -18.21 -3.07 -30.14
CA GLU A 227 -18.08 -2.69 -28.73
C GLU A 227 -16.68 -2.13 -28.44
N ALA A 228 -15.64 -2.75 -29.03
CA ALA A 228 -14.28 -2.26 -28.91
C ALA A 228 -14.14 -0.83 -29.46
N GLU A 229 -14.68 -0.57 -30.66
CA GLU A 229 -14.67 0.75 -31.27
C GLU A 229 -15.42 1.80 -30.42
N LYS A 230 -16.56 1.44 -29.85
CA LYS A 230 -17.35 2.30 -28.97
C LYS A 230 -16.56 2.68 -27.71
N SER A 231 -15.93 1.71 -27.04
CA SER A 231 -15.12 1.96 -25.85
C SER A 231 -13.89 2.82 -26.19
N SER A 232 -13.18 2.53 -27.29
CA SER A 232 -12.04 3.32 -27.75
C SER A 232 -12.41 4.77 -28.07
N LYS A 233 -13.49 5.01 -28.81
CA LYS A 233 -13.96 6.37 -29.14
C LYS A 233 -14.29 7.18 -27.88
N ARG A 234 -14.91 6.53 -26.89
CA ARG A 234 -15.21 7.20 -25.62
C ARG A 234 -13.91 7.53 -24.86
N ALA A 235 -12.94 6.65 -24.83
CA ALA A 235 -11.64 6.88 -24.21
C ALA A 235 -10.91 8.07 -24.87
N GLU A 236 -10.86 8.12 -26.20
CA GLU A 236 -10.28 9.22 -26.97
C GLU A 236 -10.95 10.56 -26.66
N LEU A 237 -12.30 10.57 -26.59
CA LEU A 237 -13.05 11.79 -26.25
C LEU A 237 -12.65 12.32 -24.86
N ILE A 238 -12.56 11.44 -23.87
CA ILE A 238 -12.15 11.81 -22.52
C ILE A 238 -10.72 12.38 -22.51
N ARG A 239 -9.78 11.71 -23.20
CA ARG A 239 -8.39 12.18 -23.29
C ARG A 239 -8.31 13.55 -23.97
N SER A 240 -9.10 13.81 -25.00
CA SER A 240 -9.12 15.09 -25.70
C SER A 240 -9.61 16.26 -24.83
N LYS A 241 -10.49 15.99 -23.86
CA LYS A 241 -10.97 16.98 -22.87
C LYS A 241 -9.94 17.31 -21.80
N GLY A 242 -9.09 16.35 -21.43
CA GLY A 242 -8.08 16.50 -20.37
C GLY A 242 -6.80 17.24 -20.78
N ILE A 243 -6.65 17.60 -22.06
CA ILE A 243 -5.48 18.32 -22.60
C ILE A 243 -5.66 19.86 -22.55
N LYS A 244 -6.76 20.33 -22.01
CA LYS A 244 -7.03 21.76 -21.78
C LYS A 244 -6.67 22.16 -20.36
#